data_13e9aa9838dad8fb365bcee658e18dbc
#
_entry.id   13e9aa9838dad8fb365bcee658e18dbc
#
_cell.length_a   1.000
_cell.length_b   1.000
_cell.length_c   1.000
_cell.angle_alpha   90.00
_cell.angle_beta   90.00
_cell.angle_gamma   90.00
#
_symmetry.space_group_name_H-M   'P 1'
#
loop_
_entity.id
_entity.type
_entity.pdbx_description
1 polymer ?
#
loop_
_entity_poly.entity_id
_entity_poly.type
_entity_poly.pdbx_seq_one_letter_code
_entity_poly.pdbx_strand_id
1 'polypeptide(L)'
;RAFRWERLTQHIVERDYGGLLVFDPLNIRYATDSTNMQLWNTHNPFRAVLLCADGYMVIWDYKNSPFLSSFNPLVKESRSGADLFYFNRGDKIDIAADQFANEVRLLIQDHGGANNRLAVDKIQVHGLKALEAQNFEIMEGEELTEKCRSIKGEDEILAMRCASVACENAL
;
A
#
# COMPACT_ATOMS: atom_id res chain seq x y z
N ARG A 1 -15.03 -2.66 -3.49
CA ARG A 1 -13.62 -3.09 -3.63
C ARG A 1 -13.17 -2.98 -5.08
N ALA A 2 -13.85 -3.65 -6.03
CA ALA A 2 -13.49 -3.64 -7.46
C ALA A 2 -13.32 -2.21 -8.00
N PHE A 3 -14.28 -1.32 -7.75
CA PHE A 3 -14.22 0.09 -8.15
C PHE A 3 -12.91 0.78 -7.72
N ARG A 4 -12.46 0.59 -6.46
CA ARG A 4 -11.22 1.20 -5.95
C ARG A 4 -9.98 0.57 -6.58
N TRP A 5 -9.98 -0.74 -6.72
CA TRP A 5 -8.90 -1.48 -7.38
C TRP A 5 -8.76 -1.08 -8.85
N GLU A 6 -9.86 -0.98 -9.59
CA GLU A 6 -9.87 -0.54 -10.99
C GLU A 6 -9.32 0.87 -11.14
N ARG A 7 -9.72 1.80 -10.25
CA ARG A 7 -9.20 3.17 -10.27
C ARG A 7 -7.71 3.24 -9.99
N LEU A 8 -7.23 2.53 -8.96
CA LEU A 8 -5.81 2.49 -8.65
C LEU A 8 -5.00 1.93 -9.82
N THR A 9 -5.43 0.79 -10.38
CA THR A 9 -4.76 0.15 -11.51
C THR A 9 -4.76 1.04 -12.75
N GLN A 10 -5.90 1.67 -13.06
CA GLN A 10 -5.99 2.62 -14.17
C GLN A 10 -4.98 3.77 -14.01
N HIS A 11 -4.92 4.38 -12.84
CA HIS A 11 -3.99 5.49 -12.59
C HIS A 11 -2.51 5.07 -12.61
N ILE A 12 -2.19 3.83 -12.22
CA ILE A 12 -0.84 3.26 -12.35
C ILE A 12 -0.46 3.17 -13.84
N VAL A 13 -1.34 2.58 -14.66
CA VAL A 13 -1.10 2.38 -16.09
C VAL A 13 -1.04 3.70 -16.85
N GLU A 14 -1.95 4.64 -16.61
CA GLU A 14 -1.99 5.96 -17.26
C GLU A 14 -0.73 6.79 -17.01
N ARG A 15 -0.06 6.58 -15.88
CA ARG A 15 1.19 7.28 -15.50
C ARG A 15 2.44 6.54 -15.91
N ASP A 16 2.29 5.38 -16.56
CA ASP A 16 3.40 4.50 -16.92
C ASP A 16 4.25 4.14 -15.68
N TYR A 17 3.59 3.62 -14.63
CA TYR A 17 4.24 3.11 -13.43
C TYR A 17 4.21 1.57 -13.43
N GLY A 18 5.26 0.93 -12.92
CA GLY A 18 5.30 -0.52 -12.69
C GLY A 18 4.39 -0.96 -11.54
N GLY A 19 4.13 -0.06 -10.60
CA GLY A 19 3.24 -0.30 -9.47
C GLY A 19 3.13 0.87 -8.52
N LEU A 20 2.25 0.69 -7.53
CA LEU A 20 2.03 1.61 -6.41
C LEU A 20 2.31 0.88 -5.10
N LEU A 21 3.28 1.37 -4.34
CA LEU A 21 3.64 0.89 -3.01
C LEU A 21 3.14 1.87 -1.95
N VAL A 22 2.23 1.44 -1.08
CA VAL A 22 1.63 2.28 -0.05
C VAL A 22 1.92 1.77 1.36
N PHE A 23 2.28 2.69 2.25
CA PHE A 23 2.48 2.48 3.69
C PHE A 23 1.47 3.26 4.54
N ASP A 24 0.82 4.27 3.97
CA ASP A 24 -0.20 5.02 4.70
C ASP A 24 -1.39 4.13 5.08
N PRO A 25 -1.80 4.08 6.36
CA PRO A 25 -2.89 3.21 6.81
C PRO A 25 -4.23 3.47 6.10
N LEU A 26 -4.50 4.71 5.68
CA LEU A 26 -5.73 5.05 4.97
C LEU A 26 -5.68 4.54 3.54
N ASN A 27 -4.52 4.63 2.88
CA ASN A 27 -4.31 4.12 1.53
C ASN A 27 -4.30 2.58 1.50
N ILE A 28 -3.69 1.93 2.50
CA ILE A 28 -3.79 0.47 2.69
C ILE A 28 -5.26 0.04 2.84
N ARG A 29 -6.04 0.73 3.70
CA ARG A 29 -7.46 0.46 3.86
C ARG A 29 -8.23 0.70 2.56
N TYR A 30 -7.93 1.76 1.83
CA TYR A 30 -8.58 2.05 0.54
C TYR A 30 -8.36 0.93 -0.47
N ALA A 31 -7.13 0.42 -0.58
CA ALA A 31 -6.78 -0.66 -1.50
C ALA A 31 -7.36 -2.03 -1.08
N THR A 32 -7.37 -2.34 0.22
CA THR A 32 -7.58 -3.71 0.71
C THR A 32 -8.84 -3.92 1.56
N ASP A 33 -9.51 -2.87 2.04
CA ASP A 33 -10.51 -2.91 3.13
C ASP A 33 -9.97 -3.46 4.48
N SER A 34 -8.68 -3.72 4.58
CA SER A 34 -8.05 -4.29 5.76
C SER A 34 -7.47 -3.21 6.66
N THR A 35 -7.70 -3.35 7.96
CA THR A 35 -7.11 -2.47 8.99
C THR A 35 -6.39 -3.31 10.04
N ASN A 36 -5.30 -2.80 10.58
CA ASN A 36 -4.59 -3.42 11.69
C ASN A 36 -3.87 -2.34 12.48
N MET A 37 -4.18 -2.21 13.78
CA MET A 37 -3.56 -1.26 14.71
C MET A 37 -3.27 0.12 14.08
N GLN A 38 -4.31 0.79 13.55
CA GLN A 38 -4.20 2.00 12.74
C GLN A 38 -3.32 3.09 13.37
N LEU A 39 -3.55 3.38 14.67
CA LEU A 39 -2.77 4.41 15.37
C LEU A 39 -1.29 4.02 15.49
N TRP A 40 -1.01 2.77 15.87
CA TRP A 40 0.34 2.26 15.97
C TRP A 40 1.05 2.26 14.61
N ASN A 41 0.36 1.83 13.56
CA ASN A 41 0.89 1.78 12.20
C ASN A 41 1.20 3.18 11.63
N THR A 42 0.49 4.21 12.08
CA THR A 42 0.79 5.59 11.71
C THR A 42 2.15 6.04 12.28
N HIS A 43 2.49 5.58 13.47
CA HIS A 43 3.75 5.92 14.15
C HIS A 43 4.89 4.96 13.74
N ASN A 44 4.61 3.65 13.71
CA ASN A 44 5.56 2.60 13.36
C ASN A 44 5.01 1.80 12.17
N PRO A 45 5.27 2.22 10.92
CA PRO A 45 4.72 1.57 9.75
C PRO A 45 5.32 0.17 9.57
N PHE A 46 4.49 -0.85 9.79
CA PHE A 46 4.85 -2.25 9.61
C PHE A 46 4.05 -2.93 8.50
N ARG A 47 3.07 -2.23 7.96
CA ARG A 47 2.24 -2.70 6.85
C ARG A 47 2.62 -1.98 5.57
N ALA A 48 2.58 -2.71 4.47
CA ALA A 48 2.68 -2.15 3.13
C ALA A 48 1.75 -2.91 2.17
N VAL A 49 1.33 -2.24 1.12
CA VAL A 49 0.64 -2.88 -0.01
C VAL A 49 1.35 -2.48 -1.29
N LEU A 50 1.66 -3.45 -2.13
CA LEU A 50 2.08 -3.25 -3.51
C LEU A 50 0.92 -3.67 -4.43
N LEU A 51 0.49 -2.75 -5.27
CA LEU A 51 -0.39 -3.00 -6.40
C LEU A 51 0.40 -2.82 -7.69
N CYS A 52 0.61 -3.91 -8.41
CA CYS A 52 1.34 -3.91 -9.67
C CYS A 52 0.46 -3.46 -10.85
N ALA A 53 1.08 -3.10 -11.97
CA ALA A 53 0.38 -2.57 -13.14
C ALA A 53 -0.61 -3.55 -13.79
N ASP A 54 -0.39 -4.87 -13.65
CA ASP A 54 -1.33 -5.92 -14.11
C ASP A 54 -2.49 -6.16 -13.12
N GLY A 55 -2.51 -5.43 -11.98
CA GLY A 55 -3.50 -5.56 -10.92
C GLY A 55 -3.16 -6.61 -9.85
N TYR A 56 -1.98 -7.23 -9.90
CA TYR A 56 -1.51 -8.14 -8.86
C TYR A 56 -1.27 -7.37 -7.56
N MET A 57 -1.90 -7.80 -6.47
CA MET A 57 -1.83 -7.10 -5.17
C MET A 57 -1.21 -7.98 -4.09
N VAL A 58 -0.19 -7.47 -3.43
CA VAL A 58 0.49 -8.10 -2.29
C VAL A 58 0.38 -7.20 -1.08
N ILE A 59 0.10 -7.78 0.09
CA ILE A 59 0.13 -7.08 1.38
C ILE A 59 1.23 -7.66 2.26
N TRP A 60 2.04 -6.80 2.88
CA TRP A 60 2.87 -7.13 4.03
C TRP A 60 2.14 -6.71 5.29
N ASP A 61 2.04 -7.62 6.24
CA ASP A 61 1.38 -7.40 7.52
C ASP A 61 2.15 -8.11 8.64
N TYR A 62 1.69 -8.05 9.86
CA TYR A 62 2.25 -8.87 10.93
C TYR A 62 2.16 -10.36 10.59
N LYS A 63 3.21 -11.09 10.94
CA LYS A 63 3.35 -12.53 10.64
C LYS A 63 2.15 -13.38 11.08
N ASN A 64 1.43 -12.96 12.11
CA ASN A 64 0.27 -13.67 12.67
C ASN A 64 -1.08 -13.07 12.24
N SER A 65 -1.10 -12.15 11.27
CA SER A 65 -2.29 -11.39 10.88
C SER A 65 -2.78 -11.60 9.43
N PRO A 66 -2.43 -12.71 8.72
CA PRO A 66 -2.85 -12.88 7.32
C PRO A 66 -4.39 -12.95 7.17
N PHE A 67 -5.11 -13.35 8.23
CA PHE A 67 -6.57 -13.41 8.24
C PHE A 67 -7.24 -12.05 8.05
N LEU A 68 -6.54 -10.94 8.35
CA LEU A 68 -7.09 -9.58 8.21
C LEU A 68 -7.28 -9.15 6.75
N SER A 69 -6.65 -9.80 5.80
CA SER A 69 -6.79 -9.53 4.37
C SER A 69 -7.35 -10.70 3.57
N SER A 70 -7.45 -11.89 4.17
CA SER A 70 -7.87 -13.14 3.48
C SER A 70 -9.30 -13.10 2.93
N PHE A 71 -10.16 -12.22 3.43
CA PHE A 71 -11.51 -12.00 2.91
C PHE A 71 -11.55 -11.21 1.59
N ASN A 72 -10.44 -10.63 1.17
CA ASN A 72 -10.37 -9.84 -0.06
C ASN A 72 -9.70 -10.65 -1.18
N PRO A 73 -10.47 -11.13 -2.18
CA PRO A 73 -9.93 -11.96 -3.28
C PRO A 73 -8.98 -11.18 -4.21
N LEU A 74 -8.93 -9.85 -4.11
CA LEU A 74 -8.00 -9.02 -4.87
C LEU A 74 -6.58 -9.07 -4.29
N VAL A 75 -6.44 -9.35 -2.99
CA VAL A 75 -5.13 -9.60 -2.37
C VAL A 75 -4.68 -11.02 -2.72
N LYS A 76 -3.60 -11.13 -3.47
CA LYS A 76 -3.08 -12.42 -3.96
C LYS A 76 -2.12 -13.08 -3.00
N GLU A 77 -1.32 -12.27 -2.31
CA GLU A 77 -0.35 -12.74 -1.33
C GLU A 77 -0.40 -11.92 -0.05
N SER A 78 -0.16 -12.58 1.08
CA SER A 78 0.11 -11.95 2.37
C SER A 78 1.51 -12.35 2.83
N ARG A 79 2.36 -11.36 3.04
CA ARG A 79 3.77 -11.50 3.45
C ARG A 79 4.01 -10.77 4.78
N SER A 80 5.22 -10.81 5.27
CA SER A 80 5.70 -10.03 6.43
C SER A 80 7.07 -9.45 6.12
N GLY A 81 7.47 -8.38 6.84
CA GLY A 81 8.81 -7.83 6.69
C GLY A 81 8.89 -6.39 6.18
N ALA A 82 7.75 -5.69 6.05
CA ALA A 82 7.71 -4.27 5.69
C ALA A 82 7.97 -3.31 6.88
N ASP A 83 8.36 -3.82 8.03
CA ASP A 83 8.64 -3.08 9.25
C ASP A 83 10.05 -2.47 9.19
N LEU A 84 10.18 -1.38 8.44
CA LEU A 84 11.44 -0.70 8.11
C LEU A 84 11.79 0.41 9.11
N PHE A 85 11.57 0.20 10.42
CA PHE A 85 11.83 1.18 11.47
C PHE A 85 12.75 0.62 12.57
N TYR A 86 13.55 1.50 13.13
CA TYR A 86 14.65 1.15 14.05
C TYR A 86 14.17 0.40 15.30
N PHE A 87 13.03 0.79 15.89
CA PHE A 87 12.51 0.16 17.11
C PHE A 87 12.34 -1.37 16.97
N ASN A 88 11.96 -1.85 15.79
CA ASN A 88 11.75 -3.29 15.56
C ASN A 88 12.99 -4.00 15.02
N ARG A 89 13.81 -3.33 14.21
CA ARG A 89 14.95 -3.93 13.51
C ARG A 89 16.31 -3.64 14.13
N GLY A 90 16.42 -2.57 14.92
CA GLY A 90 17.69 -2.12 15.46
C GLY A 90 18.73 -1.94 14.35
N ASP A 91 19.97 -2.34 14.63
CA ASP A 91 21.10 -2.21 13.69
C ASP A 91 21.01 -3.13 12.46
N LYS A 92 19.95 -3.98 12.36
CA LYS A 92 19.68 -4.84 11.20
C LYS A 92 18.69 -4.23 10.23
N ILE A 93 18.35 -2.96 10.40
CA ILE A 93 17.32 -2.29 9.57
C ILE A 93 17.69 -2.26 8.09
N ASP A 94 18.97 -2.04 7.75
CA ASP A 94 19.42 -2.02 6.36
C ASP A 94 19.27 -3.39 5.69
N ILE A 95 19.60 -4.48 6.41
CA ILE A 95 19.40 -5.84 5.90
C ILE A 95 17.90 -6.12 5.63
N ALA A 96 17.03 -5.68 6.53
CA ALA A 96 15.58 -5.85 6.35
C ALA A 96 15.05 -5.02 5.18
N ALA A 97 15.56 -3.80 5.01
CA ALA A 97 15.20 -2.92 3.90
C ALA A 97 15.64 -3.49 2.55
N ASP A 98 16.86 -4.05 2.47
CA ASP A 98 17.36 -4.70 1.26
C ASP A 98 16.54 -5.94 0.88
N GLN A 99 16.16 -6.76 1.88
CA GLN A 99 15.30 -7.92 1.66
C GLN A 99 13.92 -7.50 1.12
N PHE A 100 13.30 -6.50 1.75
CA PHE A 100 12.01 -5.96 1.32
C PHE A 100 12.09 -5.37 -0.09
N ALA A 101 13.10 -4.55 -0.38
CA ALA A 101 13.29 -3.95 -1.71
C ALA A 101 13.51 -5.00 -2.80
N ASN A 102 14.24 -6.09 -2.49
CA ASN A 102 14.40 -7.20 -3.42
C ASN A 102 13.07 -7.94 -3.68
N GLU A 103 12.21 -8.13 -2.66
CA GLU A 103 10.87 -8.71 -2.87
C GLU A 103 10.02 -7.82 -3.78
N VAL A 104 10.02 -6.49 -3.56
CA VAL A 104 9.32 -5.53 -4.42
C VAL A 104 9.84 -5.59 -5.84
N ARG A 105 11.16 -5.67 -6.03
CA ARG A 105 11.78 -5.79 -7.36
C ARG A 105 11.32 -7.03 -8.10
N LEU A 106 11.30 -8.19 -7.46
CA LEU A 106 10.83 -9.43 -8.07
C LEU A 106 9.36 -9.34 -8.50
N LEU A 107 8.51 -8.79 -7.62
CA LEU A 107 7.09 -8.59 -7.93
C LEU A 107 6.89 -7.63 -9.11
N ILE A 108 7.64 -6.55 -9.20
CA ILE A 108 7.57 -5.63 -10.35
C ILE A 108 8.11 -6.27 -11.63
N GLN A 109 9.11 -7.14 -11.55
CA GLN A 109 9.57 -7.90 -12.71
C GLN A 109 8.48 -8.84 -13.25
N ASP A 110 7.75 -9.51 -12.35
CA ASP A 110 6.74 -10.49 -12.74
C ASP A 110 5.40 -9.84 -13.12
N HIS A 111 5.00 -8.74 -12.46
CA HIS A 111 3.66 -8.16 -12.53
C HIS A 111 3.61 -6.68 -12.92
N GLY A 112 4.72 -5.98 -12.90
CA GLY A 112 4.81 -4.55 -13.23
C GLY A 112 5.37 -4.28 -14.63
N GLY A 113 5.48 -5.31 -15.50
CA GLY A 113 6.08 -5.17 -16.81
C GLY A 113 7.57 -4.82 -16.77
N ALA A 114 8.27 -5.14 -15.69
CA ALA A 114 9.65 -4.75 -15.41
C ALA A 114 9.90 -3.22 -15.48
N ASN A 115 8.84 -2.42 -15.34
CA ASN A 115 8.92 -0.97 -15.31
C ASN A 115 9.45 -0.52 -13.93
N ASN A 116 10.59 0.17 -13.92
CA ASN A 116 11.25 0.61 -12.70
C ASN A 116 10.67 1.89 -12.07
N ARG A 117 9.65 2.51 -12.67
CA ARG A 117 8.95 3.68 -12.12
C ARG A 117 7.94 3.22 -11.09
N LEU A 118 8.29 3.36 -9.81
CA LEU A 118 7.49 2.90 -8.67
C LEU A 118 6.91 4.10 -7.93
N ALA A 119 5.59 4.20 -7.87
CA ALA A 119 4.92 5.21 -7.06
C ALA A 119 4.93 4.78 -5.58
N VAL A 120 5.28 5.70 -4.66
CA VAL A 120 5.35 5.44 -3.23
C VAL A 120 4.69 6.60 -2.47
N ASP A 121 3.78 6.31 -1.52
CA ASP A 121 3.10 7.36 -0.74
C ASP A 121 3.90 7.80 0.49
N LYS A 122 4.39 6.86 1.23
CA LYS A 122 5.23 7.06 2.42
C LYS A 122 6.24 5.93 2.52
N ILE A 123 7.44 6.22 2.94
CA ILE A 123 8.43 5.19 3.26
C ILE A 123 9.49 5.72 4.22
N GLN A 124 10.00 4.88 5.07
CA GLN A 124 11.15 5.16 5.92
C GLN A 124 12.43 5.29 5.07
N VAL A 125 13.37 6.13 5.53
CA VAL A 125 14.60 6.45 4.79
C VAL A 125 15.40 5.21 4.36
N HIS A 126 15.50 4.20 5.24
CA HIS A 126 16.19 2.94 4.90
C HIS A 126 15.52 2.19 3.76
N GLY A 127 14.18 2.12 3.77
CA GLY A 127 13.42 1.51 2.68
C GLY A 127 13.56 2.29 1.37
N LEU A 128 13.51 3.62 1.41
CA LEU A 128 13.70 4.46 0.23
C LEU A 128 15.07 4.19 -0.43
N LYS A 129 16.15 4.24 0.37
CA LYS A 129 17.50 3.97 -0.14
C LYS A 129 17.66 2.57 -0.71
N ALA A 130 17.03 1.57 -0.07
CA ALA A 130 17.07 0.19 -0.56
C ALA A 130 16.32 0.02 -1.90
N LEU A 131 15.17 0.70 -2.09
CA LEU A 131 14.46 0.71 -3.36
C LEU A 131 15.27 1.40 -4.46
N GLU A 132 15.88 2.55 -4.16
CA GLU A 132 16.78 3.25 -5.10
C GLU A 132 17.99 2.38 -5.49
N ALA A 133 18.55 1.62 -4.54
CA ALA A 133 19.65 0.67 -4.79
C ALA A 133 19.22 -0.50 -5.70
N GLN A 134 17.92 -0.82 -5.77
CA GLN A 134 17.35 -1.77 -6.74
C GLN A 134 17.02 -1.12 -8.10
N ASN A 135 17.51 0.11 -8.36
CA ASN A 135 17.29 0.90 -9.56
C ASN A 135 15.82 1.32 -9.80
N PHE A 136 15.02 1.44 -8.76
CA PHE A 136 13.72 2.07 -8.90
C PHE A 136 13.84 3.58 -9.05
N GLU A 137 13.10 4.15 -9.99
CA GLU A 137 12.77 5.56 -10.06
C GLU A 137 11.53 5.80 -9.20
N ILE A 138 11.72 6.47 -8.07
CA ILE A 138 10.64 6.69 -7.10
C ILE A 138 9.78 7.86 -7.55
N MET A 139 8.50 7.57 -7.73
CA MET A 139 7.48 8.52 -8.16
C MET A 139 6.55 8.87 -7.00
N GLU A 140 5.91 10.04 -7.09
CA GLU A 140 4.94 10.51 -6.08
C GLU A 140 3.67 9.64 -6.08
N GLY A 141 3.47 8.89 -5.00
CA GLY A 141 2.32 8.00 -4.82
C GLY A 141 1.15 8.64 -4.08
N GLU A 142 1.39 9.66 -3.24
CA GLU A 142 0.32 10.36 -2.50
C GLU A 142 -0.63 11.07 -3.47
N GLU A 143 -0.11 11.80 -4.46
CA GLU A 143 -0.94 12.43 -5.49
C GLU A 143 -1.85 11.42 -6.21
N LEU A 144 -1.30 10.24 -6.56
CA LEU A 144 -2.07 9.19 -7.20
C LEU A 144 -3.22 8.72 -6.31
N THR A 145 -2.93 8.39 -5.05
CA THR A 145 -3.93 7.89 -4.10
C THR A 145 -5.00 8.93 -3.78
N GLU A 146 -4.63 10.21 -3.62
CA GLU A 146 -5.59 11.29 -3.38
C GLU A 146 -6.52 11.50 -4.58
N LYS A 147 -6.01 11.47 -5.81
CA LYS A 147 -6.84 11.54 -7.02
C LYS A 147 -7.79 10.33 -7.15
N CYS A 148 -7.33 9.13 -6.80
CA CYS A 148 -8.22 7.96 -6.75
C CYS A 148 -9.32 8.14 -5.70
N ARG A 149 -9.00 8.62 -4.52
CA ARG A 149 -9.92 8.81 -3.39
C ARG A 149 -10.86 10.01 -3.58
N SER A 150 -10.53 10.97 -4.43
CA SER A 150 -11.38 12.15 -4.69
C SER A 150 -12.73 11.77 -5.29
N ILE A 151 -12.80 10.75 -6.12
CA ILE A 151 -14.04 10.23 -6.72
C ILE A 151 -14.52 9.02 -5.90
N LYS A 152 -15.73 9.13 -5.36
CA LYS A 152 -16.33 8.13 -4.47
C LYS A 152 -17.22 7.17 -5.25
N GLY A 153 -17.13 5.88 -4.94
CA GLY A 153 -18.13 4.90 -5.38
C GLY A 153 -19.45 5.04 -4.60
N GLU A 154 -20.48 4.36 -5.07
CA GLU A 154 -21.81 4.41 -4.45
C GLU A 154 -21.81 3.98 -2.99
N ASP A 155 -21.11 2.88 -2.67
CA ASP A 155 -20.97 2.38 -1.30
C ASP A 155 -20.23 3.39 -0.39
N GLU A 156 -19.25 4.11 -0.93
CA GLU A 156 -18.51 5.13 -0.19
C GLU A 156 -19.40 6.36 0.10
N ILE A 157 -20.22 6.77 -0.88
CA ILE A 157 -21.21 7.84 -0.70
C ILE A 157 -22.23 7.44 0.38
N LEU A 158 -22.72 6.20 0.34
CA LEU A 158 -23.64 5.70 1.35
C LEU A 158 -23.01 5.71 2.76
N ALA A 159 -21.78 5.24 2.88
CA ALA A 159 -21.05 5.26 4.15
C ALA A 159 -20.84 6.68 4.69
N MET A 160 -20.53 7.64 3.82
CA MET A 160 -20.41 9.06 4.20
C MET A 160 -21.75 9.64 4.69
N ARG A 161 -22.85 9.32 4.02
CA ARG A 161 -24.21 9.74 4.45
C ARG A 161 -24.55 9.17 5.81
N CYS A 162 -24.28 7.88 6.05
CA CYS A 162 -24.49 7.25 7.36
C CYS A 162 -23.67 7.94 8.47
N ALA A 163 -22.42 8.26 8.18
CA ALA A 163 -21.56 8.97 9.13
C ALA A 163 -22.09 10.38 9.44
N SER A 164 -22.57 11.13 8.43
CA SER A 164 -23.17 12.45 8.61
C SER A 164 -24.42 12.38 9.51
N VAL A 165 -25.32 11.45 9.23
CA VAL A 165 -26.54 11.24 10.06
C VAL A 165 -26.17 10.88 11.50
N ALA A 166 -25.16 10.03 11.69
CA ALA A 166 -24.71 9.70 13.05
C ALA A 166 -24.16 10.92 13.79
N CYS A 167 -23.41 11.79 13.13
CA CYS A 167 -22.94 13.04 13.71
C CYS A 167 -24.10 14.00 14.05
N GLU A 168 -25.05 14.18 13.12
CA GLU A 168 -26.22 15.04 13.34
C GLU A 168 -27.06 14.59 14.53
N ASN A 169 -27.22 13.26 14.73
CA ASN A 169 -27.98 12.71 15.85
C ASN A 169 -27.21 12.80 17.20
N ALA A 170 -25.91 13.04 17.16
CA ALA A 170 -25.08 13.16 18.37
C ALA A 170 -24.95 14.60 18.90
N LEU A 171 -25.40 15.59 18.13
CA LEU A 171 -25.40 17.01 18.46
C LEU A 171 -26.73 17.42 19.09
#